data_1ac95bab509ac324c30d9fd857ec0eff
#
_entry.id   1ac95bab509ac324c30d9fd857ec0eff
#
_cell.length_a   1.000
_cell.length_b   1.000
_cell.length_c   1.000
_cell.angle_alpha   90.00
_cell.angle_beta   90.00
_cell.angle_gamma   90.00
#
_symmetry.space_group_name_H-M   'P 1'
#
loop_
_entity.id
_entity.type
_entity.pdbx_description
1 polymer ?
#
loop_
_entity_poly.entity_id
_entity_poly.type
_entity_poly.pdbx_seq_one_letter_code
_entity_poly.pdbx_strand_id
1 'polypeptide(L)'
;MENVNFAKRRLRASGSSLGFAFCILTFALNCFAQDIKQPNVSGAFYPDNPQELSRMIDGFIGAAKPQPETGDIFALISPHAGYGFSGSTAAFGYKLIKLRPYKTVIVIGTSHQYGFSAVSVYPQGAFRTPLGDLEIDKEFTQKLLGIDKEIFFEPAAFEKEHSVEVQLPFFQYFKPLKKLSVIVAP
;
A
#
# COMPACT_ATOMS: atom_id res chain seq x y z
N MET A 1 11.58 31.57 88.70
CA MET A 1 12.82 32.26 88.61
C MET A 1 13.48 32.01 87.26
N GLU A 2 13.74 33.07 86.63
CA GLU A 2 14.58 33.39 85.43
C GLU A 2 14.05 33.00 84.04
N ASN A 3 13.66 34.06 83.44
CA ASN A 3 13.49 34.24 82.00
C ASN A 3 14.82 34.14 81.26
N VAL A 4 14.86 33.47 80.12
CA VAL A 4 15.80 33.76 79.06
C VAL A 4 15.13 33.87 77.74
N ASN A 5 14.98 35.08 77.26
CA ASN A 5 14.58 35.46 75.92
C ASN A 5 15.65 35.04 74.88
N PHE A 6 15.29 34.30 73.84
CA PHE A 6 16.14 34.21 72.66
C PHE A 6 15.44 34.75 71.44
N ALA A 7 16.04 35.76 70.90
CA ALA A 7 15.60 36.56 69.79
C ALA A 7 15.46 35.78 68.51
N LYS A 8 14.30 35.98 67.81
CA LYS A 8 14.11 35.60 66.46
C LYS A 8 14.98 36.39 65.46
N ARG A 9 16.00 35.76 64.93
CA ARG A 9 16.74 36.28 63.77
C ARG A 9 16.00 35.86 62.51
N ARG A 10 15.31 36.79 61.85
CA ARG A 10 14.81 36.64 60.50
C ARG A 10 15.97 36.68 59.51
N LEU A 11 16.27 35.56 58.91
CA LEU A 11 17.07 35.53 57.69
C LEU A 11 16.15 35.75 56.50
N ARG A 12 16.26 36.90 55.87
CA ARG A 12 15.72 37.16 54.53
C ARG A 12 16.61 36.43 53.55
N ALA A 13 16.13 35.37 52.95
CA ALA A 13 16.70 34.79 51.76
C ALA A 13 15.94 35.37 50.55
N SER A 14 16.55 36.37 49.92
CA SER A 14 16.20 36.72 48.54
C SER A 14 16.89 35.72 47.66
N GLY A 15 16.13 34.89 47.01
CA GLY A 15 16.60 33.93 46.01
C GLY A 15 15.56 33.83 44.92
N SER A 16 15.77 34.62 43.89
CA SER A 16 15.06 34.51 42.62
C SER A 16 15.45 33.20 41.98
N SER A 17 14.67 32.13 42.20
CA SER A 17 14.78 30.93 41.40
C SER A 17 13.93 31.14 40.15
N LEU A 18 14.60 31.46 39.04
CA LEU A 18 14.07 31.26 37.70
C LEU A 18 13.76 29.78 37.56
N GLY A 19 12.50 29.42 37.71
CA GLY A 19 11.98 28.11 37.32
C GLY A 19 12.07 28.02 35.81
N PHE A 20 13.09 27.34 35.32
CA PHE A 20 13.13 26.87 33.93
C PHE A 20 12.03 25.82 33.78
N ALA A 21 10.85 26.26 33.39
CA ALA A 21 9.81 25.38 32.89
C ALA A 21 10.31 24.82 31.54
N PHE A 22 10.98 23.68 31.62
CA PHE A 22 11.29 22.86 30.44
C PHE A 22 9.98 22.34 29.90
N CYS A 23 9.31 23.16 29.06
CA CYS A 23 8.23 22.67 28.20
C CYS A 23 8.84 21.65 27.24
N ILE A 24 8.81 20.38 27.65
CA ILE A 24 8.99 19.26 26.71
C ILE A 24 7.79 19.30 25.79
N LEU A 25 7.93 20.05 24.69
CA LEU A 25 7.03 19.98 23.55
C LEU A 25 7.29 18.61 22.92
N THR A 26 6.63 17.58 23.45
CA THR A 26 6.53 16.30 22.79
C THR A 26 5.74 16.55 21.51
N PHE A 27 6.46 16.86 20.44
CA PHE A 27 5.97 16.67 19.09
C PHE A 27 5.73 15.18 18.98
N ALA A 28 4.50 14.77 19.27
CA ALA A 28 4.00 13.49 18.83
C ALA A 28 4.05 13.55 17.30
N LEU A 29 5.16 13.15 16.72
CA LEU A 29 5.17 12.70 15.34
C LEU A 29 4.17 11.54 15.33
N ASN A 30 2.93 11.86 14.94
CA ASN A 30 2.01 10.88 14.42
C ASN A 30 2.68 10.36 13.14
N CYS A 31 3.61 9.44 13.32
CA CYS A 31 4.01 8.53 12.28
C CYS A 31 2.72 7.72 12.01
N PHE A 32 1.89 8.22 11.11
CA PHE A 32 0.81 7.42 10.54
C PHE A 32 1.54 6.28 9.86
N ALA A 33 1.65 5.14 10.54
CA ALA A 33 2.11 3.92 9.92
C ALA A 33 1.17 3.74 8.73
N GLN A 34 1.73 3.88 7.52
CA GLN A 34 0.97 3.65 6.30
C GLN A 34 0.49 2.21 6.38
N ASP A 35 -0.81 2.00 6.23
CA ASP A 35 -1.38 0.65 6.24
C ASP A 35 -0.88 -0.09 4.99
N ILE A 36 0.11 -0.96 5.18
CA ILE A 36 0.78 -1.67 4.09
C ILE A 36 0.31 -3.11 4.09
N LYS A 37 -0.49 -3.47 3.09
CA LYS A 37 -0.90 -4.85 2.83
C LYS A 37 0.32 -5.66 2.43
N GLN A 38 0.68 -6.61 3.27
CA GLN A 38 1.77 -7.54 2.99
C GLN A 38 1.36 -8.57 1.92
N PRO A 39 2.31 -9.08 1.13
CA PRO A 39 2.01 -10.08 0.12
C PRO A 39 1.57 -11.40 0.76
N ASN A 40 0.63 -12.08 0.13
CA ASN A 40 0.12 -13.39 0.56
C ASN A 40 0.85 -14.55 -0.11
N VAL A 41 1.32 -14.36 -1.35
CA VAL A 41 1.83 -15.46 -2.21
C VAL A 41 3.24 -15.21 -2.73
N SER A 42 3.94 -14.23 -2.19
CA SER A 42 5.38 -14.01 -2.44
C SER A 42 6.19 -15.24 -1.98
N GLY A 43 7.15 -15.68 -2.79
CA GLY A 43 7.89 -16.92 -2.57
C GLY A 43 7.17 -18.20 -3.03
N ALA A 44 5.84 -18.12 -3.24
CA ALA A 44 5.04 -19.28 -3.69
C ALA A 44 4.56 -19.12 -5.14
N PHE A 45 3.97 -17.98 -5.50
CA PHE A 45 3.47 -17.73 -6.85
C PHE A 45 4.47 -16.97 -7.73
N TYR A 46 5.36 -16.23 -7.12
CA TYR A 46 6.46 -15.50 -7.76
C TYR A 46 7.63 -15.38 -6.77
N PRO A 47 8.87 -15.15 -7.25
CA PRO A 47 10.04 -15.04 -6.37
C PRO A 47 9.90 -13.93 -5.34
N ASP A 48 10.31 -14.18 -4.09
CA ASP A 48 10.40 -13.19 -3.01
C ASP A 48 11.69 -12.35 -3.09
N ASN A 49 12.68 -12.82 -3.85
CA ASN A 49 13.88 -12.05 -4.15
C ASN A 49 13.60 -11.04 -5.28
N PRO A 50 13.82 -9.72 -5.05
CA PRO A 50 13.47 -8.69 -6.03
C PRO A 50 14.27 -8.79 -7.33
N GLN A 51 15.53 -9.21 -7.28
CA GLN A 51 16.37 -9.36 -8.47
C GLN A 51 15.93 -10.55 -9.31
N GLU A 52 15.54 -11.65 -8.67
CA GLU A 52 15.03 -12.84 -9.35
C GLU A 52 13.68 -12.56 -9.98
N LEU A 53 12.78 -11.90 -9.25
CA LEU A 53 11.47 -11.48 -9.75
C LEU A 53 11.59 -10.55 -10.96
N SER A 54 12.47 -9.54 -10.90
CA SER A 54 12.73 -8.65 -12.03
C SER A 54 13.23 -9.41 -13.25
N ARG A 55 14.20 -10.33 -13.08
CA ARG A 55 14.72 -11.13 -14.20
C ARG A 55 13.66 -12.06 -14.81
N MET A 56 12.79 -12.62 -13.96
CA MET A 56 11.69 -13.46 -14.44
C MET A 56 10.70 -12.65 -15.29
N ILE A 57 10.30 -11.45 -14.83
CA ILE A 57 9.43 -10.56 -15.59
C ILE A 57 10.11 -10.09 -16.89
N ASP A 58 11.41 -9.74 -16.84
CA ASP A 58 12.22 -9.41 -18.02
C ASP A 58 12.16 -10.51 -19.08
N GLY A 59 12.33 -11.76 -18.66
CA GLY A 59 12.26 -12.92 -19.54
C GLY A 59 10.90 -13.07 -20.22
N PHE A 60 9.80 -12.94 -19.46
CA PHE A 60 8.45 -13.00 -20.00
C PHE A 60 8.18 -11.87 -20.99
N ILE A 61 8.48 -10.62 -20.60
CA ILE A 61 8.27 -9.44 -21.45
C ILE A 61 9.15 -9.50 -22.71
N GLY A 62 10.40 -9.98 -22.58
CA GLY A 62 11.31 -10.17 -23.71
C GLY A 62 10.77 -11.17 -24.73
N ALA A 63 10.23 -12.30 -24.26
CA ALA A 63 9.68 -13.36 -25.10
C ALA A 63 8.32 -13.01 -25.72
N ALA A 64 7.49 -12.19 -25.05
CA ALA A 64 6.16 -11.83 -25.53
C ALA A 64 6.25 -11.02 -26.84
N LYS A 65 5.45 -11.43 -27.84
CA LYS A 65 5.35 -10.76 -29.15
C LYS A 65 3.87 -10.47 -29.44
N PRO A 66 3.23 -9.55 -28.70
CA PRO A 66 1.86 -9.18 -28.97
C PRO A 66 1.73 -8.51 -30.34
N GLN A 67 0.56 -8.67 -30.98
CA GLN A 67 0.22 -7.86 -32.15
C GLN A 67 0.10 -6.39 -31.72
N PRO A 68 0.61 -5.44 -32.52
CA PRO A 68 0.45 -4.03 -32.24
C PRO A 68 -1.02 -3.61 -32.22
N GLU A 69 -1.41 -2.88 -31.16
CA GLU A 69 -2.73 -2.28 -31.05
C GLU A 69 -2.67 -0.80 -31.46
N THR A 70 -3.55 -0.39 -32.35
CA THR A 70 -3.59 0.99 -32.90
C THR A 70 -4.48 1.92 -32.06
N GLY A 71 -5.37 1.37 -31.24
CA GLY A 71 -6.30 2.13 -30.40
C GLY A 71 -5.80 2.34 -28.98
N ASP A 72 -6.61 3.04 -28.18
CA ASP A 72 -6.40 3.15 -26.75
C ASP A 72 -6.82 1.88 -26.04
N ILE A 73 -5.91 1.35 -25.20
CA ILE A 73 -6.23 0.19 -24.34
C ILE A 73 -6.67 0.76 -22.99
N PHE A 74 -7.96 0.62 -22.68
CA PHE A 74 -8.52 1.05 -21.40
C PHE A 74 -8.78 -0.11 -20.42
N ALA A 75 -8.78 -1.35 -20.91
CA ALA A 75 -8.92 -2.55 -20.08
C ALA A 75 -8.03 -3.68 -20.59
N LEU A 76 -7.56 -4.51 -19.66
CA LEU A 76 -6.76 -5.70 -19.92
C LEU A 76 -7.29 -6.85 -19.07
N ILE A 77 -7.52 -8.00 -19.67
CA ILE A 77 -7.82 -9.24 -18.94
C ILE A 77 -6.51 -10.03 -18.85
N SER A 78 -6.09 -10.33 -17.62
CA SER A 78 -4.83 -11.02 -17.34
C SER A 78 -5.06 -12.24 -16.45
N PRO A 79 -4.39 -13.37 -16.70
CA PRO A 79 -4.46 -14.53 -15.82
C PRO A 79 -3.73 -14.22 -14.49
N HIS A 80 -4.10 -14.96 -13.42
CA HIS A 80 -3.58 -14.74 -12.06
C HIS A 80 -3.10 -16.01 -11.34
N ALA A 81 -2.65 -17.03 -12.07
CA ALA A 81 -1.94 -18.15 -11.48
C ALA A 81 -0.50 -17.76 -11.10
N GLY A 82 0.24 -18.66 -10.47
CA GLY A 82 1.67 -18.46 -10.23
C GLY A 82 2.43 -18.19 -11.53
N TYR A 83 3.48 -17.40 -11.47
CA TYR A 83 4.21 -16.89 -12.63
C TYR A 83 4.78 -17.97 -13.55
N GLY A 84 5.16 -19.14 -12.99
CA GLY A 84 5.58 -20.29 -13.80
C GLY A 84 4.50 -20.82 -14.75
N PHE A 85 3.21 -20.57 -14.45
CA PHE A 85 2.07 -21.02 -15.25
C PHE A 85 1.47 -19.92 -16.10
N SER A 86 1.33 -18.70 -15.58
CA SER A 86 0.57 -17.63 -16.23
C SER A 86 1.40 -16.41 -16.60
N GLY A 87 2.62 -16.26 -16.08
CA GLY A 87 3.43 -15.05 -16.27
C GLY A 87 3.75 -14.77 -17.74
N SER A 88 4.04 -15.81 -18.53
CA SER A 88 4.30 -15.65 -19.96
C SER A 88 3.07 -15.16 -20.73
N THR A 89 1.88 -15.63 -20.38
CA THR A 89 0.62 -15.18 -21.01
C THR A 89 0.28 -13.74 -20.57
N ALA A 90 0.38 -13.45 -19.28
CA ALA A 90 0.15 -12.10 -18.74
C ALA A 90 1.07 -11.07 -19.42
N ALA A 91 2.31 -11.42 -19.69
CA ALA A 91 3.30 -10.55 -20.31
C ALA A 91 2.89 -10.00 -21.69
N PHE A 92 2.08 -10.71 -22.47
CA PHE A 92 1.56 -10.18 -23.73
C PHE A 92 0.74 -8.90 -23.53
N GLY A 93 -0.22 -8.95 -22.58
CA GLY A 93 -1.04 -7.80 -22.25
C GLY A 93 -0.22 -6.66 -21.61
N TYR A 94 0.60 -6.99 -20.63
CA TYR A 94 1.45 -5.99 -19.96
C TYR A 94 2.42 -5.30 -20.92
N LYS A 95 2.95 -6.01 -21.90
CA LYS A 95 3.81 -5.41 -22.93
C LYS A 95 3.09 -4.37 -23.79
N LEU A 96 1.81 -4.56 -24.08
CA LEU A 96 1.00 -3.61 -24.84
C LEU A 96 0.77 -2.29 -24.07
N ILE A 97 0.70 -2.34 -22.74
CA ILE A 97 0.46 -1.16 -21.91
C ILE A 97 1.73 -0.51 -21.36
N LYS A 98 2.89 -1.12 -21.56
CA LYS A 98 4.20 -0.73 -21.00
C LYS A 98 4.55 0.75 -21.09
N LEU A 99 4.28 1.37 -22.23
CA LEU A 99 4.67 2.76 -22.52
C LEU A 99 3.49 3.73 -22.48
N ARG A 100 2.32 3.29 -22.04
CA ARG A 100 1.13 4.13 -22.01
C ARG A 100 1.06 4.95 -20.72
N PRO A 101 0.71 6.23 -20.75
CA PRO A 101 0.81 7.15 -19.62
C PRO A 101 -0.42 7.07 -18.70
N TYR A 102 -0.72 5.90 -18.14
CA TYR A 102 -1.81 5.79 -17.17
C TYR A 102 -1.43 6.47 -15.85
N LYS A 103 -2.33 7.28 -15.31
CA LYS A 103 -2.14 7.94 -14.01
C LYS A 103 -2.51 7.02 -12.86
N THR A 104 -3.65 6.34 -12.99
CA THR A 104 -4.17 5.37 -12.03
C THR A 104 -4.54 4.10 -12.78
N VAL A 105 -4.22 2.95 -12.19
CA VAL A 105 -4.68 1.65 -12.68
C VAL A 105 -5.64 1.07 -11.65
N ILE A 106 -6.76 0.56 -12.14
CA ILE A 106 -7.74 -0.16 -11.33
C ILE A 106 -7.51 -1.65 -11.57
N VAL A 107 -7.15 -2.39 -10.52
CA VAL A 107 -7.00 -3.84 -10.57
C VAL A 107 -8.21 -4.47 -9.92
N ILE A 108 -8.94 -5.27 -10.69
CA ILE A 108 -10.13 -5.98 -10.22
C ILE A 108 -9.82 -7.47 -10.21
N GLY A 109 -9.99 -8.11 -9.07
CA GLY A 109 -9.84 -9.55 -8.91
C GLY A 109 -11.07 -10.19 -8.29
N THR A 110 -11.10 -11.52 -8.26
CA THR A 110 -12.16 -12.28 -7.60
C THR A 110 -11.77 -12.70 -6.20
N SER A 111 -12.74 -12.89 -5.31
CA SER A 111 -12.51 -13.42 -3.98
C SER A 111 -12.51 -14.95 -4.00
N HIS A 112 -11.33 -15.56 -3.78
CA HIS A 112 -11.20 -17.03 -3.75
C HIS A 112 -11.48 -17.63 -2.36
N GLN A 113 -11.30 -16.85 -1.33
CA GLN A 113 -11.27 -17.35 0.04
C GLN A 113 -12.41 -16.84 0.92
N TYR A 114 -13.07 -15.79 0.50
CA TYR A 114 -14.13 -15.14 1.28
C TYR A 114 -15.35 -14.84 0.41
N GLY A 115 -16.47 -15.48 0.74
CA GLY A 115 -17.74 -15.27 0.01
C GLY A 115 -18.48 -14.06 0.55
N PHE A 116 -18.83 -13.13 -0.33
CA PHE A 116 -19.68 -11.98 -0.03
C PHE A 116 -20.43 -11.53 -1.30
N SER A 117 -21.52 -10.76 -1.13
CA SER A 117 -22.37 -10.33 -2.23
C SER A 117 -22.26 -8.85 -2.49
N ALA A 118 -21.02 -8.37 -2.69
CA ALA A 118 -20.74 -6.94 -2.81
C ALA A 118 -19.41 -6.72 -3.52
N VAL A 119 -18.96 -5.48 -3.61
CA VAL A 119 -17.66 -5.09 -4.12
C VAL A 119 -16.83 -4.51 -3.00
N SER A 120 -15.66 -5.09 -2.74
CA SER A 120 -14.74 -4.58 -1.74
C SER A 120 -13.62 -3.78 -2.36
N VAL A 121 -13.41 -2.56 -1.87
CA VAL A 121 -12.40 -1.61 -2.38
C VAL A 121 -11.41 -1.30 -1.27
N TYR A 122 -10.10 -1.48 -1.52
CA TYR A 122 -9.06 -1.19 -0.54
C TYR A 122 -8.92 0.33 -0.37
N PRO A 123 -9.11 0.88 0.86
CA PRO A 123 -9.43 2.30 1.01
C PRO A 123 -8.24 3.25 0.91
N GLN A 124 -7.06 2.84 1.39
CA GLN A 124 -5.86 3.67 1.49
C GLN A 124 -4.63 2.82 1.85
N GLY A 125 -3.45 3.45 1.88
CA GLY A 125 -2.20 2.77 2.22
C GLY A 125 -1.46 2.28 0.99
N ALA A 126 -0.86 1.10 1.05
CA ALA A 126 -0.10 0.53 -0.05
C ALA A 126 -0.18 -0.99 -0.08
N PHE A 127 0.10 -1.57 -1.23
CA PHE A 127 0.37 -3.00 -1.41
C PHE A 127 1.86 -3.22 -1.57
N ARG A 128 2.42 -4.09 -0.76
CA ARG A 128 3.82 -4.47 -0.82
C ARG A 128 4.06 -5.63 -1.77
N THR A 129 5.14 -5.56 -2.52
CA THR A 129 5.72 -6.68 -3.25
C THR A 129 7.23 -6.68 -3.03
N PRO A 130 7.98 -7.71 -3.47
CA PRO A 130 9.44 -7.67 -3.43
C PRO A 130 10.07 -6.49 -4.19
N LEU A 131 9.35 -5.90 -5.16
CA LEU A 131 9.82 -4.73 -5.93
C LEU A 131 9.55 -3.39 -5.25
N GLY A 132 8.90 -3.37 -4.07
CA GLY A 132 8.57 -2.19 -3.29
C GLY A 132 7.06 -2.05 -3.04
N ASP A 133 6.66 -0.87 -2.61
CA ASP A 133 5.28 -0.55 -2.27
C ASP A 133 4.58 0.19 -3.42
N LEU A 134 3.32 -0.17 -3.66
CA LEU A 134 2.42 0.50 -4.59
C LEU A 134 1.34 1.24 -3.80
N GLU A 135 1.35 2.56 -3.87
CA GLU A 135 0.41 3.42 -3.14
C GLU A 135 -1.01 3.33 -3.73
N ILE A 136 -1.99 3.26 -2.84
CA ILE A 136 -3.41 3.35 -3.20
C ILE A 136 -3.77 4.80 -3.54
N ASP A 137 -4.50 4.98 -4.64
CA ASP A 137 -5.11 6.27 -4.98
C ASP A 137 -6.27 6.56 -4.03
N LYS A 138 -5.95 7.08 -2.87
CA LYS A 138 -6.92 7.37 -1.81
C LYS A 138 -8.07 8.26 -2.28
N GLU A 139 -7.77 9.28 -3.09
CA GLU A 139 -8.81 10.21 -3.58
C GLU A 139 -9.80 9.49 -4.49
N PHE A 140 -9.31 8.71 -5.43
CA PHE A 140 -10.14 7.91 -6.33
C PHE A 140 -10.95 6.87 -5.56
N THR A 141 -10.29 6.15 -4.64
CA THR A 141 -10.92 5.10 -3.83
C THR A 141 -12.05 5.65 -2.94
N GLN A 142 -11.86 6.82 -2.33
CA GLN A 142 -12.91 7.47 -1.53
C GLN A 142 -14.13 7.84 -2.39
N LYS A 143 -13.92 8.25 -3.63
CA LYS A 143 -15.02 8.48 -4.57
C LYS A 143 -15.79 7.19 -4.87
N LEU A 144 -15.09 6.07 -5.11
CA LEU A 144 -15.73 4.78 -5.33
C LEU A 144 -16.59 4.34 -4.13
N LEU A 145 -16.04 4.44 -2.92
CA LEU A 145 -16.74 4.10 -1.67
C LEU A 145 -17.99 4.96 -1.43
N GLY A 146 -18.10 6.12 -2.08
CA GLY A 146 -19.25 7.02 -1.97
C GLY A 146 -20.31 6.80 -3.06
N ILE A 147 -20.11 5.91 -4.03
CA ILE A 147 -21.02 5.73 -5.17
C ILE A 147 -22.26 4.93 -4.77
N ASP A 148 -22.04 3.80 -4.09
CA ASP A 148 -23.12 2.86 -3.72
C ASP A 148 -22.79 2.17 -2.39
N LYS A 149 -23.83 1.81 -1.63
CA LYS A 149 -23.73 1.08 -0.38
C LYS A 149 -23.18 -0.36 -0.55
N GLU A 150 -23.27 -0.93 -1.73
CA GLU A 150 -22.71 -2.24 -2.08
C GLU A 150 -21.22 -2.16 -2.41
N ILE A 151 -20.63 -0.96 -2.41
CA ILE A 151 -19.20 -0.73 -2.54
C ILE A 151 -18.65 -0.29 -1.18
N PHE A 152 -17.92 -1.17 -0.51
CA PHE A 152 -17.37 -0.90 0.83
C PHE A 152 -16.01 -1.58 1.02
N PHE A 153 -15.38 -1.39 2.15
CA PHE A 153 -14.15 -2.09 2.50
C PHE A 153 -14.47 -3.30 3.38
N GLU A 154 -14.22 -4.50 2.88
CA GLU A 154 -14.29 -5.77 3.60
C GLU A 154 -12.87 -6.33 3.74
N PRO A 155 -12.21 -6.19 4.90
CA PRO A 155 -10.84 -6.65 5.10
C PRO A 155 -10.63 -8.13 4.80
N ALA A 156 -11.60 -8.98 5.16
CA ALA A 156 -11.51 -10.42 4.96
C ALA A 156 -11.41 -10.81 3.47
N ALA A 157 -11.97 -9.98 2.55
CA ALA A 157 -11.85 -10.19 1.12
C ALA A 157 -10.40 -10.06 0.61
N PHE A 158 -9.52 -9.36 1.34
CA PHE A 158 -8.12 -9.17 0.97
C PHE A 158 -7.14 -10.03 1.76
N GLU A 159 -7.56 -10.61 2.87
CA GLU A 159 -6.67 -11.24 3.85
C GLU A 159 -5.83 -12.36 3.23
N LYS A 160 -6.44 -13.21 2.40
CA LYS A 160 -5.79 -14.34 1.72
C LYS A 160 -5.93 -14.28 0.19
N GLU A 161 -6.40 -13.16 -0.33
CA GLU A 161 -6.66 -13.02 -1.77
C GLU A 161 -5.36 -12.71 -2.53
N HIS A 162 -5.20 -13.35 -3.68
CA HIS A 162 -4.00 -13.29 -4.49
C HIS A 162 -4.23 -12.84 -5.95
N SER A 163 -5.48 -12.86 -6.45
CA SER A 163 -5.78 -12.55 -7.85
C SER A 163 -5.31 -11.15 -8.25
N VAL A 164 -5.45 -10.19 -7.35
CA VAL A 164 -4.96 -8.82 -7.54
C VAL A 164 -3.45 -8.71 -7.27
N GLU A 165 -2.94 -9.41 -6.26
CA GLU A 165 -1.54 -9.34 -5.84
C GLU A 165 -0.58 -9.73 -6.96
N VAL A 166 -0.84 -10.82 -7.67
CA VAL A 166 0.04 -11.33 -8.73
C VAL A 166 0.15 -10.39 -9.94
N GLN A 167 -0.74 -9.42 -10.07
CA GLN A 167 -0.66 -8.39 -11.12
C GLN A 167 0.35 -7.29 -10.79
N LEU A 168 0.57 -7.03 -9.49
CA LEU A 168 1.27 -5.83 -9.02
C LEU A 168 2.75 -5.77 -9.45
N PRO A 169 3.53 -6.87 -9.41
CA PRO A 169 4.92 -6.81 -9.85
C PRO A 169 5.10 -6.43 -11.32
N PHE A 170 4.17 -6.81 -12.20
CA PHE A 170 4.21 -6.38 -13.58
C PHE A 170 4.03 -4.87 -13.73
N PHE A 171 3.12 -4.26 -12.96
CA PHE A 171 2.95 -2.80 -12.96
C PHE A 171 4.19 -2.09 -12.42
N GLN A 172 4.80 -2.59 -11.35
CA GLN A 172 6.01 -1.99 -10.77
C GLN A 172 7.21 -2.08 -11.72
N TYR A 173 7.32 -3.19 -12.43
CA TYR A 173 8.40 -3.41 -13.39
C TYR A 173 8.48 -2.31 -14.46
N PHE A 174 7.35 -1.81 -14.93
CA PHE A 174 7.30 -0.76 -15.95
C PHE A 174 7.45 0.68 -15.45
N LYS A 175 7.45 0.91 -14.16
CA LYS A 175 7.73 2.21 -13.49
C LYS A 175 7.07 3.51 -14.02
N PRO A 176 5.94 3.55 -14.69
CA PRO A 176 5.19 4.80 -14.78
C PRO A 176 3.93 4.82 -13.92
N LEU A 177 3.55 3.70 -13.31
CA LEU A 177 2.36 3.69 -12.47
C LEU A 177 2.59 4.49 -11.20
N LYS A 178 1.80 5.55 -11.02
CA LYS A 178 1.90 6.42 -9.85
C LYS A 178 0.94 6.02 -8.75
N LYS A 179 -0.23 5.49 -9.12
CA LYS A 179 -1.30 5.20 -8.19
C LYS A 179 -2.08 3.95 -8.59
N LEU A 180 -2.56 3.24 -7.59
CA LEU A 180 -3.28 1.98 -7.70
C LEU A 180 -4.66 2.10 -7.05
N SER A 181 -5.67 1.47 -7.61
CA SER A 181 -6.92 1.13 -6.91
C SER A 181 -7.13 -0.37 -7.00
N VAL A 182 -7.40 -1.00 -5.88
CA VAL A 182 -7.58 -2.46 -5.79
C VAL A 182 -9.00 -2.77 -5.38
N ILE A 183 -9.64 -3.62 -6.17
CA ILE A 183 -11.03 -4.03 -6.02
C ILE A 183 -11.08 -5.56 -6.02
N VAL A 184 -11.83 -6.12 -5.07
CA VAL A 184 -12.16 -7.55 -5.04
C VAL A 184 -13.67 -7.69 -5.15
N ALA A 185 -14.11 -8.50 -6.09
CA ALA A 185 -15.50 -8.83 -6.33
C ALA A 185 -15.77 -10.32 -6.05
N PRO A 186 -17.02 -10.73 -5.85
CA PRO A 186 -17.40 -12.11 -5.63
C PRO A 186 -16.94 -13.07 -6.72
#